data_89e405b2246b218def31069712ba0095
#
_entry.id   89e405b2246b218def31069712ba0095
#
_cell.length_a   1.000
_cell.length_b   1.000
_cell.length_c   1.000
_cell.angle_alpha   90.00
_cell.angle_beta   90.00
_cell.angle_gamma   90.00
#
_symmetry.space_group_name_H-M   'P 1'
#
loop_
_entity.id
_entity.type
_entity.pdbx_description
1 polymer ?
#
loop_
_entity_poly.entity_id
_entity_poly.type
_entity_poly.pdbx_seq_one_letter_code
_entity_poly.pdbx_strand_id
1 'polypeptide(L)' 'MKKKTYSEKAKDLCDNFWNDYQETTDIEYVDKVIKYYIGRFKSLVRSADKQIEKLTV' A
#
# COMPACT_ATOMS: atom_id res chain seq x y z
N MET A 1 -8.69 -17.54 11.19
CA MET A 1 -8.18 -16.86 9.98
C MET A 1 -6.78 -16.33 10.22
N LYS A 2 -5.91 -16.58 9.29
CA LYS A 2 -4.56 -16.03 9.37
C LYS A 2 -4.57 -14.57 8.91
N LYS A 3 -3.92 -13.70 9.68
CA LYS A 3 -3.71 -12.32 9.26
C LYS A 3 -2.69 -12.29 8.13
N LYS A 4 -2.90 -11.41 7.16
CA LYS A 4 -1.93 -11.24 6.10
C LYS A 4 -0.64 -10.63 6.65
N THR A 5 0.49 -11.10 6.15
CA THR A 5 1.78 -10.50 6.48
C THR A 5 1.88 -9.13 5.82
N TYR A 6 2.84 -8.31 6.26
CA TYR A 6 3.07 -7.00 5.63
C TYR A 6 3.46 -7.15 4.17
N SER A 7 4.19 -8.21 3.85
CA SER A 7 4.56 -8.52 2.47
C SER A 7 3.34 -8.79 1.60
N GLU A 8 2.39 -9.59 2.11
CA GLU A 8 1.14 -9.87 1.40
C GLU A 8 0.28 -8.62 1.23
N LYS A 9 0.19 -7.79 2.26
CA LYS A 9 -0.55 -6.53 2.19
C LYS A 9 0.05 -5.59 1.16
N ALA A 10 1.37 -5.50 1.10
CA ALA A 10 2.06 -4.66 0.13
C ALA A 10 1.81 -5.16 -1.29
N LYS A 11 1.84 -6.48 -1.48
CA LYS A 11 1.57 -7.07 -2.78
C LYS A 11 0.13 -6.80 -3.23
N ASP A 12 -0.83 -6.98 -2.35
CA ASP A 12 -2.24 -6.69 -2.64
C ASP A 12 -2.41 -5.22 -3.03
N LEU A 13 -1.74 -4.33 -2.31
CA LEU A 13 -1.82 -2.90 -2.58
C LEU A 13 -1.22 -2.56 -3.95
N CYS A 14 -0.10 -3.19 -4.31
CA CYS A 14 0.51 -3.03 -5.63
C CYS A 14 -0.41 -3.54 -6.74
N ASP A 15 -1.04 -4.70 -6.54
CA ASP A 15 -1.96 -5.28 -7.51
C ASP A 15 -3.15 -4.36 -7.74
N ASN A 16 -3.73 -3.82 -6.67
CA ASN A 16 -4.84 -2.88 -6.76
C ASN A 16 -4.44 -1.60 -7.47
N PHE A 17 -3.26 -1.07 -7.16
CA PHE A 17 -2.74 0.12 -7.82
C PHE A 17 -2.59 -0.12 -9.32
N TRP A 18 -2.02 -1.25 -9.71
CA TRP A 18 -1.80 -1.60 -11.12
C TRP A 18 -3.12 -1.70 -11.89
N ASN A 19 -4.12 -2.33 -11.29
CA ASN A 19 -5.44 -2.44 -11.89
C ASN A 19 -6.08 -1.08 -12.10
N ASP A 20 -6.04 -0.22 -11.08
CA ASP A 20 -6.59 1.12 -11.18
C ASP A 20 -5.85 1.95 -12.23
N TYR A 21 -4.53 1.82 -12.29
CA TYR A 21 -3.71 2.53 -13.25
C TYR A 21 -4.05 2.12 -14.69
N GLN A 22 -4.23 0.83 -14.93
CA GLN A 22 -4.52 0.31 -16.27
C GLN A 22 -5.90 0.74 -16.79
N GLU A 23 -6.88 0.87 -15.90
CA GLU A 23 -8.24 1.22 -16.27
C GLU A 23 -8.42 2.71 -16.56
N THR A 24 -7.45 3.52 -16.19
CA THR A 24 -7.56 4.97 -16.28
C THR A 24 -6.73 5.53 -17.42
N THR A 25 -7.34 6.42 -18.22
CA THR A 25 -6.65 7.15 -19.28
C THR A 25 -6.53 8.64 -18.98
N ASP A 26 -7.16 9.10 -17.89
CA ASP A 26 -7.15 10.50 -17.48
C ASP A 26 -5.95 10.78 -16.57
N ILE A 27 -5.08 11.69 -16.99
CA ILE A 27 -3.87 12.06 -16.27
C ILE A 27 -4.18 12.61 -14.87
N GLU A 28 -5.24 13.42 -14.75
CA GLU A 28 -5.63 13.99 -13.45
C GLU A 28 -6.07 12.88 -12.48
N TYR A 29 -6.80 11.92 -12.98
CA TYR A 29 -7.24 10.78 -12.17
C TYR A 29 -6.06 9.92 -11.76
N VAL A 30 -5.09 9.71 -12.66
CA VAL A 30 -3.87 8.94 -12.36
C VAL A 30 -3.11 9.59 -11.21
N ASP A 31 -2.99 10.94 -11.22
CA ASP A 31 -2.32 11.67 -10.13
C ASP A 31 -3.01 11.43 -8.79
N LYS A 32 -4.33 11.48 -8.76
CA LYS A 32 -5.11 11.19 -7.54
C LYS A 32 -4.91 9.77 -7.06
N VAL A 33 -4.90 8.80 -7.97
CA VAL A 33 -4.67 7.39 -7.65
C VAL A 33 -3.29 7.21 -7.03
N ILE A 34 -2.27 7.79 -7.63
CA ILE A 34 -0.90 7.71 -7.13
C ILE A 34 -0.81 8.27 -5.71
N LYS A 35 -1.36 9.45 -5.46
CA LYS A 35 -1.36 10.07 -4.14
C LYS A 35 -2.09 9.22 -3.11
N TYR A 36 -3.22 8.65 -3.48
CA TYR A 36 -3.99 7.78 -2.60
C TYR A 36 -3.18 6.56 -2.18
N TYR A 37 -2.55 5.88 -3.14
CA TYR A 37 -1.78 4.67 -2.84
C TYR A 37 -0.48 4.96 -2.10
N ILE A 38 0.16 6.10 -2.36
CA ILE A 38 1.33 6.54 -1.58
C ILE A 38 0.96 6.67 -0.10
N GLY A 39 -0.18 7.28 0.20
CA GLY A 39 -0.67 7.38 1.58
C GLY A 39 -0.89 6.02 2.22
N ARG A 40 -1.46 5.09 1.47
CA ARG A 40 -1.68 3.73 1.95
C ARG A 40 -0.36 3.00 2.24
N PHE A 41 0.62 3.13 1.35
CA PHE A 41 1.94 2.54 1.56
C PHE A 41 2.64 3.13 2.78
N LYS A 42 2.55 4.43 2.97
CA LYS A 42 3.12 5.09 4.15
C LYS A 42 2.52 4.55 5.44
N SER A 43 1.21 4.36 5.48
CA SER A 43 0.54 3.77 6.64
C SER A 43 1.02 2.35 6.92
N LEU A 44 1.18 1.56 5.86
CA LEU A 44 1.66 0.19 5.98
C LEU A 44 3.09 0.15 6.54
N VAL A 45 3.97 1.01 6.04
CA VAL A 45 5.35 1.12 6.50
C VAL A 45 5.40 1.51 7.98
N ARG A 46 4.58 2.47 8.41
CA ARG A 46 4.51 2.88 9.81
C ARG A 46 4.11 1.71 10.70
N SER A 47 3.12 0.92 10.27
CA SER A 47 2.68 -0.24 11.05
C SER A 47 3.79 -1.28 11.17
N ALA A 48 4.52 -1.52 10.08
CA ALA A 48 5.64 -2.45 10.07
C ALA A 48 6.76 -1.97 10.99
N ASP A 49 7.10 -0.68 10.95
CA ASP A 49 8.12 -0.09 11.82
C ASP A 49 7.77 -0.24 13.30
N LYS A 50 6.51 -0.03 13.65
CA LYS A 50 6.05 -0.20 15.04
C LYS A 50 6.21 -1.64 15.51
N GLN A 51 5.94 -2.61 14.63
CA GLN A 51 6.13 -4.02 14.96
C GLN A 51 7.61 -4.34 15.20
N ILE A 52 8.49 -3.80 14.35
CA ILE A 52 9.93 -3.98 14.50
C ILE A 52 10.42 -3.39 15.82
N GLU A 53 9.97 -2.18 16.18
CA GLU A 53 10.31 -1.55 17.45
C GLU A 53 9.92 -2.42 18.65
N LYS A 54 8.73 -3.01 18.61
CA LYS A 54 8.26 -3.90 19.67
C LYS A 54 9.12 -5.16 19.79
N LEU A 55 9.65 -5.65 18.68
CA LEU A 55 10.47 -6.84 18.68
C LEU A 55 11.90 -6.58 19.14
N THR A 56 12.39 -5.35 19.00
CA THR A 56 13.77 -4.98 19.37
C THR A 56 13.91 -4.45 20.78
N VAL A 57 12.82 -4.14 21.42
CA VAL A 57 12.81 -3.71 22.83
C VAL A 57 12.50 -4.90 23.73
#